data_e4f2619614021230be859cbd970f8c53
#
_entry.id   e4f2619614021230be859cbd970f8c53
#
_cell.length_a   1.000
_cell.length_b   1.000
_cell.length_c   1.000
_cell.angle_alpha   90.00
_cell.angle_beta   90.00
_cell.angle_gamma   90.00
#
_symmetry.space_group_name_H-M   'P 1'
#
loop_
_entity.id
_entity.type
_entity.pdbx_description
1 polymer ?
#
loop_
_entity_poly.entity_id
_entity_poly.type
_entity_poly.pdbx_seq_one_letter_code
_entity_poly.pdbx_strand_id
1 'polypeptide(L)'
;MVSIKTRLSGIELDNPIIPASGTFAFGEEFKSLYDLNILGSISFKGTTVEERPGNALPRIAECPGGMLNSVGLQNPGVKKVVEEELPRLGKFFKKPLVANISGFSLEDFAVLSEEMDKVENVGILEVNISCPNVSHGGMAFGTDAKSVEAVCKVVKEKTKKPVYMKLSPNVTDITEMARAAESGGADGLSLINTVLGMRIDIKRRKPVLANKVGGYSGPGIFPIAVRAVYAVHQAVKLPLIGMGGISRAEDVLEMMMAGASAVEVGAENLVNPRVCEEIITELPILCERLGIEDIQDIIGII
;
A
#
# COMPACT_ATOMS: atom_id res chain seq x y z
N MET A 1 11.38 -11.97 -26.01
CA MET A 1 10.22 -11.12 -25.58
C MET A 1 10.37 -10.96 -24.08
N VAL A 2 10.48 -9.73 -23.60
CA VAL A 2 10.65 -9.44 -22.17
C VAL A 2 9.44 -9.88 -21.36
N SER A 3 9.65 -10.55 -20.23
CA SER A 3 8.63 -10.89 -19.24
C SER A 3 8.59 -9.84 -18.14
N ILE A 4 7.45 -9.19 -17.94
CA ILE A 4 7.21 -8.31 -16.79
C ILE A 4 6.23 -8.91 -15.78
N LYS A 5 5.96 -10.22 -15.89
CA LYS A 5 5.13 -10.95 -14.93
C LYS A 5 5.83 -11.10 -13.60
N THR A 6 5.05 -11.11 -12.52
CA THR A 6 5.57 -11.37 -11.18
C THR A 6 4.61 -12.23 -10.37
N ARG A 7 5.00 -12.58 -9.15
CA ARG A 7 4.18 -13.42 -8.26
C ARG A 7 4.21 -12.90 -6.82
N LEU A 8 3.05 -12.88 -6.18
CA LEU A 8 2.88 -12.55 -4.76
C LEU A 8 2.20 -13.72 -4.03
N SER A 9 2.91 -14.44 -3.18
CA SER A 9 2.37 -15.55 -2.36
C SER A 9 1.51 -16.54 -3.15
N GLY A 10 2.00 -16.94 -4.35
CA GLY A 10 1.31 -17.87 -5.25
C GLY A 10 0.34 -17.24 -6.25
N ILE A 11 -0.01 -15.98 -6.12
CA ILE A 11 -0.86 -15.24 -7.05
C ILE A 11 0.01 -14.66 -8.18
N GLU A 12 -0.26 -15.04 -9.42
CA GLU A 12 0.42 -14.50 -10.59
C GLU A 12 -0.17 -13.13 -10.97
N LEU A 13 0.70 -12.17 -11.26
CA LEU A 13 0.37 -10.86 -11.77
C LEU A 13 0.99 -10.67 -13.15
N ASP A 14 0.23 -10.12 -14.10
CA ASP A 14 0.72 -9.87 -15.46
C ASP A 14 1.85 -8.85 -15.53
N ASN A 15 1.93 -8.00 -14.52
CA ASN A 15 3.00 -7.02 -14.30
C ASN A 15 3.03 -6.61 -12.81
N PRO A 16 4.10 -5.97 -12.32
CA PRO A 16 4.23 -5.64 -10.90
C PRO A 16 3.47 -4.39 -10.44
N ILE A 17 2.69 -3.73 -11.28
CA ILE A 17 2.11 -2.40 -10.99
C ILE A 17 0.73 -2.53 -10.34
N ILE A 18 0.61 -1.97 -9.14
CA ILE A 18 -0.61 -1.91 -8.34
C ILE A 18 -0.84 -0.43 -7.93
N PRO A 19 -1.98 0.19 -8.20
CA PRO A 19 -2.28 1.48 -7.61
C PRO A 19 -2.53 1.35 -6.11
N ALA A 20 -1.96 2.28 -5.31
CA ALA A 20 -2.07 2.27 -3.86
C ALA A 20 -3.47 2.69 -3.37
N SER A 21 -3.96 2.03 -2.35
CA SER A 21 -5.32 2.16 -1.79
C SER A 21 -5.74 3.61 -1.46
N GLY A 22 -4.82 4.44 -1.00
CA GLY A 22 -5.11 5.81 -0.57
C GLY A 22 -5.44 6.78 -1.70
N THR A 23 -5.01 6.49 -2.93
CA THR A 23 -5.06 7.39 -4.09
C THR A 23 -5.88 6.85 -5.25
N PHE A 24 -6.38 5.63 -5.16
CA PHE A 24 -7.12 4.98 -6.24
C PHE A 24 -8.57 4.62 -5.86
N ALA A 25 -8.93 4.69 -4.58
CA ALA A 25 -10.24 4.34 -4.04
C ALA A 25 -10.68 2.93 -4.48
N PHE A 26 -11.76 2.83 -5.26
CA PHE A 26 -12.26 1.58 -5.87
C PHE A 26 -12.12 1.60 -7.40
N GLY A 27 -11.34 2.53 -7.96
CA GLY A 27 -11.04 2.62 -9.39
C GLY A 27 -12.13 3.23 -10.26
N GLU A 28 -13.28 3.61 -9.69
CA GLU A 28 -14.44 4.10 -10.45
C GLU A 28 -14.11 5.36 -11.27
N GLU A 29 -13.30 6.26 -10.72
CA GLU A 29 -12.89 7.50 -11.39
C GLU A 29 -11.89 7.23 -12.53
N PHE A 30 -11.09 6.17 -12.39
CA PHE A 30 -10.01 5.86 -13.34
C PHE A 30 -10.47 5.02 -14.55
N LYS A 31 -11.55 4.24 -14.42
CA LYS A 31 -12.04 3.36 -15.51
C LYS A 31 -12.42 4.10 -16.81
N SER A 32 -12.67 5.39 -16.73
CA SER A 32 -12.96 6.23 -17.91
C SER A 32 -11.70 6.70 -18.63
N LEU A 33 -10.53 6.57 -18.02
CA LEU A 33 -9.25 7.05 -18.55
C LEU A 33 -8.52 5.95 -19.33
N TYR A 34 -8.55 4.70 -18.84
CA TYR A 34 -7.93 3.53 -19.47
C TYR A 34 -8.56 2.23 -18.98
N ASP A 35 -8.29 1.12 -19.68
CA ASP A 35 -8.73 -0.21 -19.24
C ASP A 35 -7.95 -0.65 -18.01
N LEU A 36 -8.62 -0.71 -16.85
CA LEU A 36 -7.97 -1.08 -15.59
C LEU A 36 -7.45 -2.52 -15.56
N ASN A 37 -7.91 -3.40 -16.48
CA ASN A 37 -7.39 -4.78 -16.55
C ASN A 37 -5.94 -4.87 -17.04
N ILE A 38 -5.32 -3.77 -17.47
CA ILE A 38 -3.87 -3.74 -17.72
C ILE A 38 -3.05 -3.77 -16.42
N LEU A 39 -3.60 -3.31 -15.28
CA LEU A 39 -2.94 -3.33 -13.97
C LEU A 39 -2.65 -4.76 -13.51
N GLY A 40 -1.58 -4.96 -12.75
CA GLY A 40 -1.30 -6.26 -12.13
C GLY A 40 -2.36 -6.63 -11.09
N SER A 41 -2.73 -5.70 -10.25
CA SER A 41 -3.83 -5.77 -9.28
C SER A 41 -4.31 -4.36 -8.94
N ILE A 42 -5.30 -4.24 -8.06
CA ILE A 42 -5.74 -2.97 -7.44
C ILE A 42 -5.74 -3.17 -5.93
N SER A 43 -5.00 -2.30 -5.21
CA SER A 43 -5.16 -2.15 -3.77
C SER A 43 -6.28 -1.13 -3.53
N PHE A 44 -7.44 -1.61 -3.10
CA PHE A 44 -8.58 -0.72 -2.93
C PHE A 44 -8.57 0.01 -1.59
N LYS A 45 -9.43 1.01 -1.47
CA LYS A 45 -9.50 1.92 -0.32
C LYS A 45 -9.48 1.21 1.01
N GLY A 46 -8.60 1.68 1.91
CA GLY A 46 -8.50 1.19 3.29
C GLY A 46 -9.86 1.20 3.99
N THR A 47 -10.30 0.00 4.37
CA THR A 47 -11.63 -0.27 4.90
C THR A 47 -11.57 -0.45 6.42
N THR A 48 -12.52 0.15 7.13
CA THR A 48 -12.73 -0.02 8.58
C THR A 48 -14.04 -0.75 8.84
N VAL A 49 -14.25 -1.27 10.05
CA VAL A 49 -15.50 -1.96 10.42
C VAL A 49 -16.68 -1.01 10.17
N GLU A 50 -16.64 0.16 10.79
CA GLU A 50 -17.66 1.19 10.65
C GLU A 50 -17.26 2.23 9.57
N GLU A 51 -18.28 2.90 9.01
CA GLU A 51 -18.10 4.04 8.12
C GLU A 51 -17.31 5.17 8.80
N ARG A 52 -16.41 5.82 8.06
CA ARG A 52 -15.66 6.97 8.53
C ARG A 52 -15.77 8.15 7.57
N PRO A 53 -16.17 9.33 8.07
CA PRO A 53 -16.28 10.55 7.24
C PRO A 53 -14.89 11.15 6.93
N GLY A 54 -13.83 10.67 7.62
CA GLY A 54 -12.50 11.27 7.57
C GLY A 54 -12.36 12.50 8.46
N ASN A 55 -11.17 13.09 8.42
CA ASN A 55 -10.81 14.25 9.24
C ASN A 55 -11.34 15.57 8.66
N ALA A 56 -11.36 16.61 9.49
CA ALA A 56 -11.73 17.98 9.10
C ALA A 56 -10.81 18.55 8.00
N LEU A 57 -11.35 19.45 7.20
CA LEU A 57 -10.62 20.19 6.15
C LEU A 57 -9.86 21.39 6.75
N PRO A 58 -8.71 21.78 6.14
CA PRO A 58 -7.98 21.14 5.05
C PRO A 58 -7.22 19.90 5.54
N ARG A 59 -7.28 18.81 4.75
CA ARG A 59 -6.68 17.53 5.10
C ARG A 59 -5.72 16.98 4.03
N ILE A 60 -5.50 17.76 2.97
CA ILE A 60 -4.52 17.52 1.92
C ILE A 60 -3.85 18.84 1.59
N ALA A 61 -2.55 18.83 1.34
CA ALA A 61 -1.77 20.00 0.93
C ALA A 61 -0.57 19.60 0.10
N GLU A 62 -0.33 20.31 -0.99
CA GLU A 62 0.89 20.19 -1.78
C GLU A 62 2.09 20.71 -0.99
N CYS A 63 3.25 20.11 -1.24
CA CYS A 63 4.53 20.56 -0.72
C CYS A 63 5.67 20.18 -1.68
N PRO A 64 6.86 20.80 -1.56
CA PRO A 64 7.99 20.46 -2.41
C PRO A 64 8.27 18.94 -2.39
N GLY A 65 8.34 18.34 -3.58
CA GLY A 65 8.61 16.91 -3.76
C GLY A 65 7.46 15.97 -3.42
N GLY A 66 6.22 16.49 -3.23
CA GLY A 66 5.08 15.63 -2.95
C GLY A 66 3.91 16.33 -2.27
N MET A 67 3.22 15.61 -1.38
CA MET A 67 2.02 16.08 -0.72
C MET A 67 1.94 15.60 0.73
N LEU A 68 1.28 16.39 1.56
CA LEU A 68 0.86 16.03 2.91
C LEU A 68 -0.61 15.65 2.92
N ASN A 69 -0.97 14.58 3.63
CA ASN A 69 -2.35 14.23 3.86
C ASN A 69 -2.61 13.80 5.31
N SER A 70 -3.82 14.07 5.75
CA SER A 70 -4.41 13.55 6.99
C SER A 70 -5.88 13.23 6.74
N VAL A 71 -6.16 12.42 5.71
CA VAL A 71 -7.54 12.11 5.27
C VAL A 71 -8.35 11.42 6.37
N GLY A 72 -7.73 10.58 7.21
CA GLY A 72 -8.38 9.95 8.36
C GLY A 72 -9.24 8.74 7.98
N LEU A 73 -8.79 7.93 7.04
CA LEU A 73 -9.43 6.69 6.60
C LEU A 73 -10.90 6.87 6.17
N GLN A 74 -11.21 7.94 5.45
CA GLN A 74 -12.56 8.10 4.88
C GLN A 74 -12.92 6.89 4.03
N ASN A 75 -13.95 6.14 4.44
CA ASN A 75 -14.43 4.95 3.73
C ASN A 75 -15.87 4.61 4.20
N PRO A 76 -16.64 3.83 3.41
CA PRO A 76 -18.04 3.55 3.72
C PRO A 76 -18.28 2.43 4.74
N GLY A 77 -17.23 1.83 5.31
CA GLY A 77 -17.31 0.68 6.21
C GLY A 77 -17.39 -0.67 5.47
N VAL A 78 -16.97 -1.74 6.16
CA VAL A 78 -16.80 -3.07 5.54
C VAL A 78 -18.08 -3.60 4.91
N LYS A 79 -19.24 -3.38 5.53
CA LYS A 79 -20.52 -3.85 5.01
C LYS A 79 -20.79 -3.30 3.61
N LYS A 80 -20.73 -1.98 3.42
CA LYS A 80 -20.92 -1.34 2.10
C LYS A 80 -19.83 -1.72 1.11
N VAL A 81 -18.60 -1.88 1.57
CA VAL A 81 -17.51 -2.33 0.70
C VAL A 81 -17.83 -3.68 0.11
N VAL A 82 -18.23 -4.65 0.93
CA VAL A 82 -18.54 -6.03 0.49
C VAL A 82 -19.83 -6.09 -0.33
N GLU A 83 -20.90 -5.39 0.09
CA GLU A 83 -22.22 -5.49 -0.53
C GLU A 83 -22.35 -4.62 -1.79
N GLU A 84 -21.61 -3.50 -1.91
CA GLU A 84 -21.81 -2.53 -2.99
C GLU A 84 -20.53 -2.27 -3.81
N GLU A 85 -19.42 -1.89 -3.15
CA GLU A 85 -18.21 -1.41 -3.86
C GLU A 85 -17.47 -2.53 -4.59
N LEU A 86 -17.23 -3.67 -3.94
CA LEU A 86 -16.54 -4.80 -4.56
C LEU A 86 -17.35 -5.45 -5.70
N PRO A 87 -18.69 -5.64 -5.58
CA PRO A 87 -19.51 -6.04 -6.72
C PRO A 87 -19.51 -5.04 -7.88
N ARG A 88 -19.44 -3.72 -7.59
CA ARG A 88 -19.32 -2.67 -8.61
C ARG A 88 -17.96 -2.73 -9.31
N LEU A 89 -16.87 -2.80 -8.55
CA LEU A 89 -15.51 -2.94 -9.05
C LEU A 89 -15.37 -4.21 -9.90
N GLY A 90 -15.93 -5.35 -9.48
CA GLY A 90 -15.95 -6.60 -10.22
C GLY A 90 -16.64 -6.55 -11.58
N LYS A 91 -17.40 -5.50 -11.92
CA LYS A 91 -17.98 -5.33 -13.27
C LYS A 91 -16.93 -4.95 -14.31
N PHE A 92 -15.88 -4.20 -13.92
CA PHE A 92 -14.88 -3.66 -14.84
C PHE A 92 -13.44 -4.10 -14.55
N PHE A 93 -13.15 -4.75 -13.42
CA PHE A 93 -11.86 -5.34 -13.10
C PHE A 93 -12.01 -6.80 -12.70
N LYS A 94 -11.21 -7.71 -13.33
CA LYS A 94 -11.42 -9.16 -13.23
C LYS A 94 -10.29 -9.92 -12.54
N LYS A 95 -9.20 -9.24 -12.18
CA LYS A 95 -8.05 -9.87 -11.53
C LYS A 95 -8.20 -9.87 -10.00
N PRO A 96 -7.42 -10.70 -9.28
CA PRO A 96 -7.39 -10.68 -7.82
C PRO A 96 -7.08 -9.29 -7.27
N LEU A 97 -7.79 -8.89 -6.21
CA LEU A 97 -7.67 -7.60 -5.54
C LEU A 97 -6.79 -7.70 -4.29
N VAL A 98 -6.15 -6.59 -3.94
CA VAL A 98 -5.51 -6.38 -2.65
C VAL A 98 -6.48 -5.60 -1.75
N ALA A 99 -6.96 -6.24 -0.69
CA ALA A 99 -7.88 -5.66 0.27
C ALA A 99 -7.12 -4.91 1.37
N ASN A 100 -7.06 -3.58 1.29
CA ASN A 100 -6.48 -2.79 2.38
C ASN A 100 -7.47 -2.69 3.54
N ILE A 101 -7.10 -3.21 4.71
CA ILE A 101 -7.91 -3.20 5.92
C ILE A 101 -7.23 -2.43 7.05
N SER A 102 -8.01 -1.69 7.84
CA SER A 102 -7.50 -0.84 8.92
C SER A 102 -8.39 -0.95 10.16
N GLY A 103 -7.82 -1.42 11.27
CA GLY A 103 -8.50 -1.55 12.55
C GLY A 103 -7.95 -0.61 13.62
N PHE A 104 -8.73 -0.36 14.66
CA PHE A 104 -8.36 0.41 15.85
C PHE A 104 -8.25 -0.48 17.10
N SER A 105 -8.59 -1.75 16.95
CA SER A 105 -8.48 -2.81 17.94
C SER A 105 -8.15 -4.15 17.27
N LEU A 106 -7.71 -5.14 18.03
CA LEU A 106 -7.52 -6.51 17.52
C LEU A 106 -8.83 -7.10 17.00
N GLU A 107 -9.95 -6.79 17.66
CA GLU A 107 -11.29 -7.21 17.22
C GLU A 107 -11.67 -6.65 15.86
N ASP A 108 -11.37 -5.37 15.61
CA ASP A 108 -11.63 -4.76 14.28
C ASP A 108 -10.88 -5.52 13.18
N PHE A 109 -9.59 -5.84 13.41
CA PHE A 109 -8.81 -6.62 12.44
C PHE A 109 -9.37 -8.04 12.24
N ALA A 110 -9.85 -8.68 13.31
CA ALA A 110 -10.50 -10.00 13.22
C ALA A 110 -11.76 -9.94 12.35
N VAL A 111 -12.66 -9.00 12.62
CA VAL A 111 -13.91 -8.80 11.85
C VAL A 111 -13.62 -8.49 10.40
N LEU A 112 -12.71 -7.54 10.12
CA LEU A 112 -12.35 -7.15 8.76
C LEU A 112 -11.77 -8.32 7.95
N SER A 113 -10.91 -9.12 8.58
CA SER A 113 -10.29 -10.28 7.94
C SER A 113 -11.31 -11.36 7.60
N GLU A 114 -12.24 -11.64 8.51
CA GLU A 114 -13.31 -12.62 8.31
C GLU A 114 -14.29 -12.18 7.20
N GLU A 115 -14.64 -10.90 7.13
CA GLU A 115 -15.49 -10.38 6.06
C GLU A 115 -14.79 -10.41 4.68
N MET A 116 -13.52 -10.03 4.61
CA MET A 116 -12.75 -10.04 3.37
C MET A 116 -12.39 -11.47 2.90
N ASP A 117 -12.28 -12.44 3.82
CA ASP A 117 -12.04 -13.85 3.45
C ASP A 117 -13.20 -14.43 2.63
N LYS A 118 -14.44 -13.98 2.87
CA LYS A 118 -15.66 -14.41 2.16
C LYS A 118 -15.74 -13.88 0.72
N VAL A 119 -14.95 -12.86 0.37
CA VAL A 119 -15.03 -12.19 -0.94
C VAL A 119 -14.11 -12.88 -1.94
N GLU A 120 -14.70 -13.53 -2.96
CA GLU A 120 -13.98 -14.39 -3.89
C GLU A 120 -12.85 -13.68 -4.66
N ASN A 121 -13.10 -12.46 -5.16
CA ASN A 121 -12.12 -11.69 -5.94
C ASN A 121 -11.06 -10.98 -5.10
N VAL A 122 -11.10 -11.04 -3.77
CA VAL A 122 -9.99 -10.62 -2.91
C VAL A 122 -8.93 -11.71 -2.92
N GLY A 123 -7.72 -11.38 -3.40
CA GLY A 123 -6.58 -12.30 -3.46
C GLY A 123 -5.64 -12.17 -2.27
N ILE A 124 -5.43 -10.94 -1.77
CA ILE A 124 -4.49 -10.62 -0.69
C ILE A 124 -5.17 -9.67 0.30
N LEU A 125 -4.91 -9.86 1.60
CA LEU A 125 -5.22 -8.87 2.64
C LEU A 125 -3.98 -8.03 2.93
N GLU A 126 -4.06 -6.72 2.67
CA GLU A 126 -3.07 -5.74 3.09
C GLU A 126 -3.49 -5.09 4.41
N VAL A 127 -2.81 -5.45 5.50
CA VAL A 127 -3.16 -5.04 6.85
C VAL A 127 -2.44 -3.73 7.20
N ASN A 128 -3.17 -2.63 7.17
CA ASN A 128 -2.64 -1.31 7.48
C ASN A 128 -2.59 -1.08 8.99
N ILE A 129 -1.40 -1.20 9.58
CA ILE A 129 -1.12 -1.03 11.01
C ILE A 129 -0.68 0.38 11.40
N SER A 130 -0.83 1.36 10.50
CA SER A 130 -0.47 2.77 10.80
C SER A 130 -1.55 3.51 11.60
N CYS A 131 -2.69 2.87 11.90
CA CYS A 131 -3.76 3.43 12.71
C CYS A 131 -3.42 3.44 14.20
N PRO A 132 -3.89 4.44 14.97
CA PRO A 132 -3.69 4.48 16.41
C PRO A 132 -4.44 3.34 17.11
N ASN A 133 -3.75 2.68 18.03
CA ASN A 133 -4.32 1.68 18.93
C ASN A 133 -5.02 2.36 20.10
N VAL A 134 -6.35 2.28 20.16
CA VAL A 134 -7.16 2.91 21.23
C VAL A 134 -6.84 2.32 22.61
N SER A 135 -6.51 1.02 22.67
CA SER A 135 -6.19 0.32 23.91
C SER A 135 -4.82 0.69 24.48
N HIS A 136 -3.92 1.22 23.67
CA HIS A 136 -2.55 1.57 24.03
C HIS A 136 -2.27 3.08 23.90
N GLY A 137 -3.24 3.91 24.30
CA GLY A 137 -3.04 5.36 24.38
C GLY A 137 -2.87 6.08 23.05
N GLY A 138 -3.34 5.49 21.94
CA GLY A 138 -3.30 6.11 20.63
C GLY A 138 -1.98 5.94 19.85
N MET A 139 -1.04 5.12 20.33
CA MET A 139 0.12 4.71 19.52
C MET A 139 -0.31 3.84 18.35
N ALA A 140 0.31 4.05 17.18
CA ALA A 140 0.04 3.20 16.03
C ALA A 140 0.50 1.74 16.30
N PHE A 141 -0.30 0.76 15.90
CA PHE A 141 0.07 -0.66 16.01
C PHE A 141 1.43 -0.97 15.35
N GLY A 142 1.75 -0.30 14.25
CA GLY A 142 2.98 -0.50 13.50
C GLY A 142 4.24 0.12 14.11
N THR A 143 4.20 0.69 15.32
CA THR A 143 5.36 1.28 15.99
C THR A 143 5.91 0.43 17.12
N ASP A 144 5.28 -0.72 17.41
CA ASP A 144 5.70 -1.66 18.45
C ASP A 144 5.66 -3.11 17.90
N ALA A 145 6.78 -3.82 17.99
CA ALA A 145 6.92 -5.17 17.43
C ALA A 145 5.90 -6.17 17.98
N LYS A 146 5.59 -6.09 19.28
CA LYS A 146 4.60 -6.98 19.91
C LYS A 146 3.19 -6.74 19.35
N SER A 147 2.86 -5.48 19.11
CA SER A 147 1.58 -5.10 18.51
C SER A 147 1.49 -5.56 17.05
N VAL A 148 2.56 -5.44 16.27
CA VAL A 148 2.64 -5.94 14.89
C VAL A 148 2.40 -7.46 14.86
N GLU A 149 3.10 -8.22 15.69
CA GLU A 149 2.96 -9.67 15.79
C GLU A 149 1.55 -10.08 16.22
N ALA A 150 0.97 -9.40 17.22
CA ALA A 150 -0.37 -9.68 17.71
C ALA A 150 -1.46 -9.45 16.65
N VAL A 151 -1.41 -8.33 15.92
CA VAL A 151 -2.33 -8.05 14.80
C VAL A 151 -2.18 -9.12 13.72
N CYS A 152 -0.94 -9.45 13.33
CA CYS A 152 -0.70 -10.46 12.31
C CYS A 152 -1.31 -11.80 12.67
N LYS A 153 -1.09 -12.29 13.91
CA LYS A 153 -1.68 -13.56 14.42
C LYS A 153 -3.19 -13.57 14.35
N VAL A 154 -3.82 -12.49 14.83
CA VAL A 154 -5.30 -12.38 14.82
C VAL A 154 -5.83 -12.42 13.39
N VAL A 155 -5.21 -11.71 12.45
CA VAL A 155 -5.61 -11.73 11.05
C VAL A 155 -5.42 -13.12 10.44
N LYS A 156 -4.29 -13.76 10.68
CA LYS A 156 -3.99 -15.12 10.16
C LYS A 156 -4.95 -16.18 10.67
N GLU A 157 -5.49 -16.04 11.89
CA GLU A 157 -6.50 -16.93 12.43
C GLU A 157 -7.87 -16.80 11.74
N LYS A 158 -8.14 -15.67 11.08
CA LYS A 158 -9.45 -15.33 10.50
C LYS A 158 -9.53 -15.45 8.99
N THR A 159 -8.41 -15.66 8.30
CA THR A 159 -8.38 -15.77 6.83
C THR A 159 -7.48 -16.89 6.35
N LYS A 160 -7.84 -17.47 5.20
CA LYS A 160 -6.97 -18.38 4.44
C LYS A 160 -6.20 -17.67 3.32
N LYS A 161 -6.54 -16.41 3.07
CA LYS A 161 -5.88 -15.60 2.04
C LYS A 161 -4.50 -15.16 2.51
N PRO A 162 -3.54 -14.93 1.58
CA PRO A 162 -2.26 -14.32 1.89
C PRO A 162 -2.43 -12.99 2.65
N VAL A 163 -1.65 -12.82 3.72
CA VAL A 163 -1.66 -11.63 4.60
C VAL A 163 -0.36 -10.87 4.44
N TYR A 164 -0.47 -9.62 4.00
CA TYR A 164 0.63 -8.66 3.85
C TYR A 164 0.50 -7.57 4.92
N MET A 165 1.52 -7.45 5.79
CA MET A 165 1.53 -6.38 6.79
C MET A 165 2.10 -5.10 6.18
N LYS A 166 1.33 -3.99 6.22
CA LYS A 166 1.76 -2.68 5.68
C LYS A 166 2.51 -1.89 6.74
N LEU A 167 3.84 -1.82 6.57
CA LEU A 167 4.76 -1.24 7.54
C LEU A 167 4.85 0.29 7.45
N SER A 168 4.95 0.92 8.62
CA SER A 168 5.21 2.35 8.76
C SER A 168 6.70 2.65 8.73
N PRO A 169 7.15 3.71 8.04
CA PRO A 169 8.54 4.17 8.11
C PRO A 169 8.84 4.97 9.38
N ASN A 170 7.83 5.29 10.19
CA ASN A 170 7.94 6.17 11.35
C ASN A 170 8.40 5.40 12.60
N VAL A 171 9.44 4.62 12.46
CA VAL A 171 10.08 3.80 13.49
C VAL A 171 11.60 3.94 13.38
N THR A 172 12.32 3.60 14.44
CA THR A 172 13.79 3.65 14.44
C THR A 172 14.38 2.55 13.55
N ASP A 173 13.85 1.32 13.63
CA ASP A 173 14.27 0.18 12.81
C ASP A 173 13.05 -0.54 12.24
N ILE A 174 12.82 -0.39 10.94
CA ILE A 174 11.71 -1.05 10.23
C ILE A 174 11.91 -2.57 10.14
N THR A 175 13.15 -3.05 10.24
CA THR A 175 13.44 -4.49 10.17
C THR A 175 12.96 -5.24 11.41
N GLU A 176 12.88 -4.57 12.55
CA GLU A 176 12.27 -5.13 13.77
C GLU A 176 10.77 -5.40 13.54
N MET A 177 10.06 -4.45 12.92
CA MET A 177 8.66 -4.60 12.57
C MET A 177 8.44 -5.71 11.53
N ALA A 178 9.35 -5.81 10.56
CA ALA A 178 9.33 -6.87 9.54
C ALA A 178 9.47 -8.27 10.15
N ARG A 179 10.44 -8.46 11.05
CA ARG A 179 10.64 -9.73 11.77
C ARG A 179 9.44 -10.07 12.68
N ALA A 180 8.83 -9.08 13.32
CA ALA A 180 7.64 -9.28 14.13
C ALA A 180 6.44 -9.74 13.28
N ALA A 181 6.26 -9.18 12.09
CA ALA A 181 5.23 -9.60 11.14
C ALA A 181 5.49 -11.05 10.65
N GLU A 182 6.74 -11.38 10.30
CA GLU A 182 7.14 -12.74 9.91
C GLU A 182 6.89 -13.74 11.03
N SER A 183 7.24 -13.41 12.29
CA SER A 183 6.95 -14.22 13.49
C SER A 183 5.45 -14.39 13.73
N GLY A 184 4.64 -13.40 13.37
CA GLY A 184 3.19 -13.45 13.41
C GLY A 184 2.56 -14.32 12.32
N GLY A 185 3.35 -14.79 11.34
CA GLY A 185 2.91 -15.65 10.25
C GLY A 185 2.44 -14.89 8.99
N ALA A 186 2.91 -13.66 8.79
CA ALA A 186 2.65 -12.92 7.55
C ALA A 186 3.15 -13.69 6.32
N ASP A 187 2.43 -13.60 5.20
CA ASP A 187 2.81 -14.19 3.92
C ASP A 187 3.59 -13.21 3.04
N GLY A 188 3.64 -11.94 3.43
CA GLY A 188 4.37 -10.88 2.76
C GLY A 188 4.31 -9.56 3.53
N LEU A 189 5.02 -8.56 3.02
CA LEU A 189 5.02 -7.21 3.59
C LEU A 189 4.79 -6.19 2.50
N SER A 190 4.13 -5.07 2.84
CA SER A 190 4.09 -3.88 1.99
C SER A 190 4.71 -2.69 2.73
N LEU A 191 5.55 -1.94 2.07
CA LEU A 191 6.29 -0.83 2.66
C LEU A 191 6.77 0.16 1.58
N ILE A 192 6.75 1.46 1.90
CA ILE A 192 6.46 2.11 3.18
C ILE A 192 5.11 2.85 3.14
N ASN A 193 4.44 2.95 4.29
CA ASN A 193 3.39 3.95 4.44
C ASN A 193 4.01 5.36 4.43
N THR A 194 3.23 6.40 4.61
CA THR A 194 3.68 7.80 4.53
C THR A 194 4.61 8.18 5.68
N VAL A 195 5.58 9.05 5.39
CA VAL A 195 6.48 9.65 6.40
C VAL A 195 5.76 10.79 7.12
N LEU A 196 5.83 10.87 8.44
CA LEU A 196 5.24 11.99 9.18
C LEU A 196 5.89 13.31 8.81
N GLY A 197 5.06 14.30 8.52
CA GLY A 197 5.49 15.63 8.15
C GLY A 197 4.53 16.73 8.62
N MET A 198 4.97 17.96 8.50
CA MET A 198 4.20 19.17 8.85
C MET A 198 4.59 20.33 7.94
N ARG A 199 3.62 21.18 7.60
CA ARG A 199 3.88 22.50 7.02
C ARG A 199 3.13 23.59 7.77
N ILE A 200 3.73 24.78 7.79
CA ILE A 200 3.18 25.98 8.44
C ILE A 200 2.97 27.04 7.35
N ASP A 201 1.76 27.60 7.30
CA ASP A 201 1.48 28.84 6.57
C ASP A 201 2.05 30.01 7.40
N ILE A 202 3.17 30.54 6.95
CA ILE A 202 3.90 31.60 7.67
C ILE A 202 3.11 32.93 7.72
N LYS A 203 2.25 33.18 6.72
CA LYS A 203 1.42 34.38 6.67
C LYS A 203 0.28 34.30 7.67
N ARG A 204 -0.39 33.15 7.74
CA ARG A 204 -1.50 32.88 8.66
C ARG A 204 -1.01 32.45 10.05
N ARG A 205 0.26 32.08 10.20
CA ARG A 205 0.89 31.53 11.42
C ARG A 205 0.11 30.33 11.97
N LYS A 206 -0.29 29.42 11.08
CA LYS A 206 -1.10 28.23 11.38
C LYS A 206 -0.58 27.02 10.60
N PRO A 207 -0.82 25.79 11.11
CA PRO A 207 -0.60 24.59 10.33
C PRO A 207 -1.41 24.62 9.02
N VAL A 208 -0.86 24.05 7.96
CA VAL A 208 -1.55 23.94 6.66
C VAL A 208 -2.69 22.92 6.72
N LEU A 209 -2.49 21.81 7.46
CA LEU A 209 -3.53 20.81 7.70
C LEU A 209 -4.28 21.09 9.00
N ALA A 210 -5.59 20.77 9.04
CA ALA A 210 -6.41 20.88 10.25
C ALA A 210 -5.85 20.03 11.41
N ASN A 211 -5.34 18.83 11.13
CA ASN A 211 -4.70 17.95 12.12
C ASN A 211 -3.25 18.32 12.46
N LYS A 212 -2.74 19.48 11.99
CA LYS A 212 -1.39 19.99 12.17
C LYS A 212 -0.32 19.14 11.47
N VAL A 213 -0.25 17.85 11.74
CA VAL A 213 0.66 16.87 11.11
C VAL A 213 -0.10 15.97 10.12
N GLY A 214 0.60 15.41 9.15
CA GLY A 214 0.07 14.48 8.18
C GLY A 214 1.15 13.56 7.61
N GLY A 215 0.75 12.58 6.83
CA GLY A 215 1.66 11.72 6.10
C GLY A 215 2.18 12.43 4.85
N TYR A 216 3.50 12.48 4.68
CA TYR A 216 4.18 12.97 3.49
C TYR A 216 4.40 11.83 2.51
N SER A 217 4.04 12.04 1.24
CA SER A 217 4.17 11.10 0.13
C SER A 217 4.54 11.84 -1.15
N GLY A 218 5.01 11.10 -2.17
CA GLY A 218 5.47 11.63 -3.45
C GLY A 218 6.97 11.41 -3.69
N PRO A 219 7.56 11.90 -4.78
CA PRO A 219 8.95 11.63 -5.19
C PRO A 219 9.99 11.92 -4.10
N GLY A 220 9.72 12.88 -3.20
CA GLY A 220 10.64 13.25 -2.12
C GLY A 220 10.92 12.14 -1.10
N ILE A 221 10.07 11.11 -1.01
CA ILE A 221 10.32 9.98 -0.08
C ILE A 221 10.92 8.75 -0.79
N PHE A 222 11.09 8.78 -2.11
CA PHE A 222 11.52 7.62 -2.89
C PHE A 222 12.82 6.99 -2.36
N PRO A 223 13.93 7.72 -2.13
CA PRO A 223 15.16 7.12 -1.61
C PRO A 223 15.00 6.54 -0.20
N ILE A 224 14.06 7.06 0.59
CA ILE A 224 13.74 6.50 1.91
C ILE A 224 13.03 5.15 1.75
N ALA A 225 12.10 5.06 0.79
CA ALA A 225 11.37 3.84 0.49
C ALA A 225 12.29 2.74 -0.05
N VAL A 226 13.15 3.06 -1.02
CA VAL A 226 14.15 2.12 -1.59
C VAL A 226 15.05 1.56 -0.48
N ARG A 227 15.61 2.44 0.38
CA ARG A 227 16.42 2.00 1.52
C ARG A 227 15.65 1.07 2.46
N ALA A 228 14.38 1.38 2.74
CA ALA A 228 13.56 0.57 3.63
C ALA A 228 13.28 -0.82 3.04
N VAL A 229 12.93 -0.89 1.73
CA VAL A 229 12.74 -2.16 1.02
C VAL A 229 14.01 -3.00 1.04
N TYR A 230 15.17 -2.40 0.72
CA TYR A 230 16.46 -3.07 0.79
C TYR A 230 16.74 -3.65 2.19
N ALA A 231 16.60 -2.84 3.24
CA ALA A 231 16.86 -3.28 4.61
C ALA A 231 15.94 -4.43 5.04
N VAL A 232 14.64 -4.36 4.69
CA VAL A 232 13.67 -5.41 5.01
C VAL A 232 13.93 -6.68 4.21
N HIS A 233 14.27 -6.56 2.92
CA HIS A 233 14.64 -7.71 2.08
C HIS A 233 15.83 -8.49 2.64
N GLN A 234 16.83 -7.80 3.21
CA GLN A 234 17.95 -8.44 3.90
C GLN A 234 17.57 -9.08 5.25
N ALA A 235 16.47 -8.65 5.87
CA ALA A 235 16.09 -9.06 7.23
C ALA A 235 15.10 -10.24 7.28
N VAL A 236 14.28 -10.45 6.25
CA VAL A 236 13.23 -11.48 6.19
C VAL A 236 13.20 -12.16 4.83
N LYS A 237 12.49 -13.32 4.73
CA LYS A 237 12.36 -14.07 3.47
C LYS A 237 10.99 -13.92 2.80
N LEU A 238 10.21 -12.96 3.24
CA LEU A 238 8.87 -12.71 2.72
C LEU A 238 8.93 -11.88 1.42
N PRO A 239 8.00 -12.13 0.45
CA PRO A 239 7.85 -11.26 -0.69
C PRO A 239 7.42 -9.86 -0.26
N LEU A 240 7.92 -8.83 -0.95
CA LEU A 240 7.68 -7.44 -0.61
C LEU A 240 6.90 -6.73 -1.71
N ILE A 241 5.96 -5.87 -1.31
CA ILE A 241 5.37 -4.84 -2.17
C ILE A 241 6.01 -3.51 -1.78
N GLY A 242 6.82 -2.94 -2.69
CA GLY A 242 7.50 -1.66 -2.47
C GLY A 242 6.58 -0.48 -2.82
N MET A 243 6.57 0.57 -1.99
CA MET A 243 5.84 1.80 -2.30
C MET A 243 6.49 3.02 -1.66
N GLY A 244 6.26 4.18 -2.30
CA GLY A 244 6.74 5.47 -1.82
C GLY A 244 7.52 6.22 -2.88
N GLY A 245 6.87 7.18 -3.55
CA GLY A 245 7.49 8.09 -4.50
C GLY A 245 7.68 7.56 -5.92
N ILE A 246 7.19 6.39 -6.25
CA ILE A 246 7.24 5.82 -7.61
C ILE A 246 6.43 6.69 -8.57
N SER A 247 7.05 7.11 -9.68
CA SER A 247 6.47 7.99 -10.69
C SER A 247 6.77 7.59 -12.15
N ARG A 248 7.66 6.63 -12.39
CA ARG A 248 8.12 6.20 -13.71
C ARG A 248 8.66 4.76 -13.68
N ALA A 249 8.92 4.19 -14.86
CA ALA A 249 9.36 2.81 -15.02
C ALA A 249 10.73 2.53 -14.35
N GLU A 250 11.66 3.50 -14.38
CA GLU A 250 12.95 3.37 -13.70
C GLU A 250 12.80 3.17 -12.19
N ASP A 251 11.87 3.89 -11.56
CA ASP A 251 11.62 3.79 -10.12
C ASP A 251 11.12 2.37 -9.75
N VAL A 252 10.36 1.73 -10.65
CA VAL A 252 9.90 0.35 -10.46
C VAL A 252 11.08 -0.62 -10.46
N LEU A 253 11.97 -0.52 -11.45
CA LEU A 253 13.16 -1.39 -11.50
C LEU A 253 14.07 -1.18 -10.30
N GLU A 254 14.30 0.07 -9.88
CA GLU A 254 15.10 0.37 -8.70
C GLU A 254 14.50 -0.24 -7.43
N MET A 255 13.17 -0.15 -7.26
CA MET A 255 12.47 -0.73 -6.12
C MET A 255 12.55 -2.27 -6.14
N MET A 256 12.44 -2.90 -7.34
CA MET A 256 12.57 -4.35 -7.47
C MET A 256 14.01 -4.81 -7.24
N MET A 257 15.01 -4.10 -7.74
CA MET A 257 16.42 -4.39 -7.47
C MET A 257 16.73 -4.31 -5.97
N ALA A 258 16.06 -3.44 -5.22
CA ALA A 258 16.16 -3.36 -3.77
C ALA A 258 15.46 -4.53 -3.04
N GLY A 259 14.62 -5.33 -3.71
CA GLY A 259 13.98 -6.52 -3.15
C GLY A 259 12.45 -6.58 -3.22
N ALA A 260 11.79 -5.60 -3.84
CA ALA A 260 10.35 -5.67 -4.03
C ALA A 260 9.98 -6.67 -5.13
N SER A 261 8.94 -7.48 -4.91
CA SER A 261 8.37 -8.39 -5.91
C SER A 261 7.26 -7.73 -6.73
N ALA A 262 6.65 -6.67 -6.20
CA ALA A 262 5.69 -5.81 -6.89
C ALA A 262 5.76 -4.42 -6.26
N VAL A 263 5.07 -3.44 -6.86
CA VAL A 263 5.08 -2.06 -6.36
C VAL A 263 3.68 -1.47 -6.28
N GLU A 264 3.46 -0.57 -5.30
CA GLU A 264 2.27 0.26 -5.25
C GLU A 264 2.61 1.70 -5.65
N VAL A 265 1.89 2.23 -6.65
CA VAL A 265 1.96 3.62 -7.09
C VAL A 265 0.95 4.45 -6.30
N GLY A 266 1.43 5.42 -5.53
CA GLY A 266 0.63 6.24 -4.61
C GLY A 266 0.32 7.65 -5.13
N ALA A 267 0.98 8.65 -4.55
CA ALA A 267 0.69 10.07 -4.78
C ALA A 267 0.69 10.49 -6.25
N GLU A 268 1.48 9.83 -7.10
CA GLU A 268 1.56 10.15 -8.52
C GLU A 268 0.24 9.92 -9.28
N ASN A 269 -0.62 9.00 -8.82
CA ASN A 269 -1.98 8.85 -9.37
C ASN A 269 -2.84 10.13 -9.27
N LEU A 270 -2.52 11.02 -8.32
CA LEU A 270 -3.21 12.30 -8.13
C LEU A 270 -2.59 13.43 -8.98
N VAL A 271 -1.35 13.26 -9.43
CA VAL A 271 -0.63 14.20 -10.32
C VAL A 271 -0.90 13.83 -11.77
N ASN A 272 -0.69 12.57 -12.11
CA ASN A 272 -0.95 11.99 -13.42
C ASN A 272 -1.84 10.74 -13.28
N PRO A 273 -3.15 10.86 -13.51
CA PRO A 273 -4.07 9.73 -13.37
C PRO A 273 -3.82 8.55 -14.32
N ARG A 274 -2.95 8.72 -15.34
CA ARG A 274 -2.55 7.66 -16.27
C ARG A 274 -1.19 7.05 -15.96
N VAL A 275 -0.54 7.45 -14.87
CA VAL A 275 0.84 7.03 -14.55
C VAL A 275 1.02 5.51 -14.51
N CYS A 276 0.06 4.75 -13.98
CA CYS A 276 0.16 3.29 -13.96
C CYS A 276 0.16 2.69 -15.37
N GLU A 277 -0.70 3.18 -16.27
CA GLU A 277 -0.74 2.77 -17.68
C GLU A 277 0.57 3.11 -18.40
N GLU A 278 1.10 4.32 -18.19
CA GLU A 278 2.36 4.78 -18.79
C GLU A 278 3.53 3.92 -18.33
N ILE A 279 3.65 3.66 -17.03
CA ILE A 279 4.68 2.78 -16.46
C ILE A 279 4.59 1.38 -17.05
N ILE A 280 3.39 0.78 -17.11
CA ILE A 280 3.20 -0.58 -17.67
C ILE A 280 3.61 -0.64 -19.14
N THR A 281 3.34 0.42 -19.90
CA THR A 281 3.70 0.51 -21.32
C THR A 281 5.21 0.67 -21.50
N GLU A 282 5.86 1.45 -20.67
CA GLU A 282 7.29 1.75 -20.76
C GLU A 282 8.19 0.65 -20.21
N LEU A 283 7.72 -0.07 -19.18
CA LEU A 283 8.51 -1.04 -18.42
C LEU A 283 9.16 -2.13 -19.31
N PRO A 284 8.46 -2.82 -20.24
CA PRO A 284 9.08 -3.83 -21.10
C PRO A 284 10.12 -3.22 -22.05
N ILE A 285 9.92 -1.98 -22.52
CA ILE A 285 10.87 -1.26 -23.40
C ILE A 285 12.15 -0.93 -22.62
N LEU A 286 12.02 -0.50 -21.38
CA LEU A 286 13.14 -0.21 -20.49
C LEU A 286 13.91 -1.49 -20.15
N CYS A 287 13.22 -2.59 -19.82
CA CYS A 287 13.83 -3.90 -19.57
C CYS A 287 14.64 -4.37 -20.79
N GLU A 288 14.10 -4.27 -22.01
CA GLU A 288 14.82 -4.64 -23.24
C GLU A 288 16.09 -3.83 -23.42
N ARG A 289 16.02 -2.50 -23.21
CA ARG A 289 17.21 -1.61 -23.29
C ARG A 289 18.29 -1.96 -22.27
N LEU A 290 17.91 -2.47 -21.10
CA LEU A 290 18.82 -2.85 -20.01
C LEU A 290 19.25 -4.32 -20.06
N GLY A 291 18.77 -5.12 -21.04
CA GLY A 291 19.08 -6.54 -21.17
C GLY A 291 18.42 -7.41 -20.11
N ILE A 292 17.30 -6.97 -19.54
CA ILE A 292 16.50 -7.72 -18.56
C ILE A 292 15.48 -8.56 -19.34
N GLU A 293 15.61 -9.87 -19.31
CA GLU A 293 14.70 -10.80 -20.01
C GLU A 293 13.46 -11.15 -19.17
N ASP A 294 13.64 -11.33 -17.86
CA ASP A 294 12.55 -11.51 -16.90
C ASP A 294 12.73 -10.54 -15.71
N ILE A 295 11.69 -9.77 -15.42
CA ILE A 295 11.74 -8.79 -14.33
C ILE A 295 11.93 -9.43 -12.96
N GLN A 296 11.60 -10.72 -12.81
CA GLN A 296 11.82 -11.44 -11.55
C GLN A 296 13.30 -11.67 -11.26
N ASP A 297 14.16 -11.74 -12.30
CA ASP A 297 15.59 -11.98 -12.15
C ASP A 297 16.34 -10.81 -11.47
N ILE A 298 15.72 -9.63 -11.45
CA ILE A 298 16.33 -8.45 -10.81
C ILE A 298 15.87 -8.24 -9.37
N ILE A 299 15.01 -9.08 -8.81
CA ILE A 299 14.51 -8.91 -7.45
C ILE A 299 15.65 -9.15 -6.45
N GLY A 300 16.02 -8.09 -5.71
CA GLY A 300 17.00 -8.16 -4.63
C GLY A 300 18.44 -8.47 -5.09
N ILE A 301 18.82 -8.01 -6.26
CA ILE A 301 20.18 -8.24 -6.81
C ILE A 301 21.25 -7.32 -6.22
N ILE A 302 20.86 -6.32 -5.40
CA ILE A 302 21.78 -5.35 -4.78
C ILE A 302 22.25 -5.87 -3.39
#